data_ccda5ae1b8b74dcaaf4a2b51f456f1ec
#
_entry.id   ccda5ae1b8b74dcaaf4a2b51f456f1ec
#
_cell.length_a   1.000
_cell.length_b   1.000
_cell.length_c   1.000
_cell.angle_alpha   90.00
_cell.angle_beta   90.00
_cell.angle_gamma   90.00
#
_symmetry.space_group_name_H-M   'P 1'
#
loop_
_entity.id
_entity.type
_entity.pdbx_description
1 polymer ?
#
loop_
_entity_poly.entity_id
_entity_poly.type
_entity_poly.pdbx_seq_one_letter_code
_entity_poly.pdbx_strand_id
1 'polypeptide(L)'
;MKIKLPNIFKLCLTSLFIIAILGGCGQDTKDVKMKVDYEGQEEAQTKESDKKEETKSKLGTRSNPVPLKKTVTVDDELYNDEGESFPIKFDLTVLEVTRGEDAYQKLKSMNEFNEPAPDGYEWLLAKTKVKFTESATKDLSFYIDGIMNFEMVSENGDIYSGDILGTTDPEFSYEMYIGNEKEGYISGLVKKGEKAQLRYEEMLGGNVFLNLQ
;
A
#
# COMPACT_ATOMS: atom_id res chain seq x y z
N MET A 1 -49.90 -8.41 -37.27
CA MET A 1 -49.63 -9.80 -36.94
C MET A 1 -49.37 -9.89 -35.43
N LYS A 2 -50.38 -10.39 -34.68
CA LYS A 2 -50.38 -10.45 -33.19
C LYS A 2 -49.73 -11.75 -32.80
N ILE A 3 -48.72 -11.74 -31.91
CA ILE A 3 -48.24 -12.93 -31.23
C ILE A 3 -48.35 -12.75 -29.73
N LYS A 4 -49.09 -13.71 -29.13
CA LYS A 4 -49.49 -13.84 -27.74
C LYS A 4 -48.30 -14.24 -26.83
N LEU A 5 -48.26 -13.64 -25.63
CA LEU A 5 -47.60 -14.23 -24.49
C LEU A 5 -48.45 -15.38 -23.87
N PRO A 6 -47.83 -16.35 -23.24
CA PRO A 6 -48.48 -17.06 -22.14
C PRO A 6 -47.87 -16.74 -20.77
N ASN A 7 -48.77 -16.36 -19.86
CA ASN A 7 -48.57 -16.38 -18.42
C ASN A 7 -48.41 -17.83 -17.92
N ILE A 8 -47.46 -18.07 -17.02
CA ILE A 8 -47.59 -19.13 -16.03
C ILE A 8 -47.17 -18.57 -14.67
N PHE A 9 -48.21 -18.35 -13.86
CA PHE A 9 -48.18 -18.12 -12.44
C PHE A 9 -48.16 -19.48 -11.72
N LYS A 10 -47.29 -19.63 -10.70
CA LYS A 10 -47.48 -20.46 -9.49
C LYS A 10 -46.26 -20.29 -8.60
N LEU A 11 -46.36 -19.47 -7.62
CA LEU A 11 -46.66 -19.60 -6.20
C LEU A 11 -46.17 -20.92 -5.57
N CYS A 12 -45.10 -20.86 -4.79
CA CYS A 12 -44.96 -21.70 -3.58
C CYS A 12 -44.21 -20.93 -2.48
N LEU A 13 -44.88 -20.89 -1.39
CA LEU A 13 -44.61 -20.24 -0.10
C LEU A 13 -43.74 -21.14 0.78
N THR A 14 -43.16 -20.53 1.82
CA THR A 14 -42.55 -21.09 3.05
C THR A 14 -41.09 -21.60 2.91
N SER A 15 -40.15 -21.04 3.64
CA SER A 15 -40.04 -21.06 5.11
C SER A 15 -38.95 -20.11 5.62
N LEU A 16 -39.30 -19.47 6.68
CA LEU A 16 -38.54 -18.64 7.59
C LEU A 16 -37.45 -19.48 8.29
N PHE A 17 -36.14 -19.09 8.13
CA PHE A 17 -35.13 -19.43 9.12
C PHE A 17 -34.25 -18.22 9.35
N ILE A 18 -34.50 -17.55 10.47
CA ILE A 18 -33.65 -16.55 11.07
C ILE A 18 -32.51 -17.32 11.76
N ILE A 19 -31.29 -17.20 11.29
CA ILE A 19 -30.09 -17.48 12.08
C ILE A 19 -29.24 -16.22 12.02
N ALA A 20 -29.30 -15.43 13.09
CA ALA A 20 -28.35 -14.40 13.39
C ALA A 20 -27.03 -15.08 13.78
N ILE A 21 -26.03 -15.03 12.92
CA ILE A 21 -24.65 -15.30 13.30
C ILE A 21 -23.90 -13.98 13.16
N LEU A 22 -23.63 -13.36 14.28
CA LEU A 22 -22.59 -12.37 14.46
C LEU A 22 -21.25 -13.06 14.20
N GLY A 23 -20.74 -12.96 12.98
CA GLY A 23 -19.42 -13.40 12.60
C GLY A 23 -18.61 -12.17 12.23
N GLY A 24 -17.65 -11.81 13.07
CA GLY A 24 -16.73 -10.71 12.84
C GLY A 24 -15.99 -10.87 11.50
N CYS A 25 -15.93 -9.80 10.74
CA CYS A 25 -15.01 -9.63 9.62
C CYS A 25 -13.58 -9.68 10.15
N GLY A 26 -12.97 -10.85 10.14
CA GLY A 26 -11.52 -11.01 10.25
C GLY A 26 -10.96 -10.87 8.84
N GLN A 27 -10.30 -9.75 8.59
CA GLN A 27 -9.51 -9.56 7.39
C GLN A 27 -8.25 -10.42 7.53
N ASP A 28 -8.16 -11.50 6.77
CA ASP A 28 -6.96 -12.35 6.71
C ASP A 28 -5.83 -11.58 6.01
N THR A 29 -4.97 -10.95 6.81
CA THR A 29 -3.70 -10.42 6.30
C THR A 29 -2.73 -11.56 6.09
N LYS A 30 -2.33 -11.81 4.84
CA LYS A 30 -1.25 -12.75 4.49
C LYS A 30 0.07 -12.35 5.19
N ASP A 31 0.89 -13.32 5.51
CA ASP A 31 2.13 -13.14 6.28
C ASP A 31 3.20 -12.38 5.50
N VAL A 32 3.43 -11.11 5.86
CA VAL A 32 4.59 -10.33 5.40
C VAL A 32 5.83 -10.83 6.13
N LYS A 33 6.79 -11.41 5.42
CA LYS A 33 8.06 -11.86 6.00
C LYS A 33 9.11 -10.77 5.85
N MET A 34 9.71 -10.39 6.96
CA MET A 34 10.78 -9.41 7.01
C MET A 34 12.15 -10.08 7.14
N LYS A 35 13.12 -9.62 6.33
CA LYS A 35 14.53 -9.81 6.63
C LYS A 35 14.99 -8.62 7.48
N VAL A 36 15.38 -8.89 8.71
CA VAL A 36 16.05 -7.92 9.57
C VAL A 36 17.48 -8.39 9.74
N ASP A 37 18.42 -7.68 9.13
CA ASP A 37 19.82 -7.86 9.46
C ASP A 37 20.08 -7.13 10.78
N TYR A 38 20.24 -7.91 11.86
CA TYR A 38 20.73 -7.43 13.14
C TYR A 38 22.22 -7.69 13.24
N GLU A 39 23.03 -6.63 13.27
CA GLU A 39 24.32 -6.71 13.95
C GLU A 39 24.14 -6.27 15.40
N GLY A 40 24.39 -7.21 16.26
CA GLY A 40 24.82 -7.28 17.64
C GLY A 40 24.46 -6.21 18.66
N GLN A 41 23.82 -6.64 19.74
CA GLN A 41 24.41 -6.52 21.09
C GLN A 41 23.62 -7.34 22.13
N GLU A 42 24.37 -7.93 23.06
CA GLU A 42 24.02 -8.93 24.06
C GLU A 42 23.20 -8.38 25.25
N GLU A 43 22.39 -9.30 25.76
CA GLU A 43 21.96 -9.60 27.13
C GLU A 43 21.81 -8.53 28.21
N ALA A 44 20.62 -8.47 28.80
CA ALA A 44 20.44 -8.50 30.25
C ALA A 44 19.05 -9.07 30.63
N GLN A 45 19.09 -10.11 31.43
CA GLN A 45 17.95 -10.80 32.06
C GLN A 45 17.27 -9.97 33.15
N THR A 46 15.96 -10.26 33.31
CA THR A 46 15.18 -10.42 34.54
C THR A 46 14.28 -9.27 34.98
N LYS A 47 13.00 -9.43 34.92
CA LYS A 47 12.05 -9.77 36.01
C LYS A 47 10.60 -9.70 35.52
N GLU A 48 9.89 -10.78 35.82
CA GLU A 48 8.44 -10.90 35.74
C GLU A 48 7.73 -9.75 36.46
N SER A 49 6.86 -9.09 35.75
CA SER A 49 5.71 -8.41 36.33
C SER A 49 4.57 -8.50 35.31
N ASP A 50 3.42 -9.02 35.74
CA ASP A 50 2.18 -9.11 35.00
C ASP A 50 1.87 -7.78 34.27
N LYS A 51 2.24 -7.70 32.99
CA LYS A 51 1.83 -6.66 32.06
C LYS A 51 0.99 -7.36 31.01
N LYS A 52 -0.29 -6.98 30.97
CA LYS A 52 -1.20 -7.20 29.87
C LYS A 52 -0.38 -7.12 28.56
N GLU A 53 -0.18 -8.24 27.90
CA GLU A 53 0.48 -8.30 26.60
C GLU A 53 -0.38 -7.47 25.63
N GLU A 54 0.03 -6.22 25.42
CA GLU A 54 -0.36 -5.50 24.20
C GLU A 54 0.25 -6.31 23.05
N THR A 55 -0.58 -7.03 22.33
CA THR A 55 -0.19 -7.69 21.07
C THR A 55 0.38 -6.60 20.17
N LYS A 56 1.71 -6.52 20.07
CA LYS A 56 2.38 -5.61 19.13
C LYS A 56 1.86 -5.94 17.73
N SER A 57 1.22 -4.97 17.09
CA SER A 57 0.74 -5.14 15.73
C SER A 57 1.89 -5.53 14.80
N LYS A 58 1.62 -6.38 13.83
CA LYS A 58 2.57 -6.79 12.79
C LYS A 58 3.16 -5.56 12.11
N LEU A 59 4.46 -5.58 11.79
CA LEU A 59 5.10 -4.49 11.05
C LEU A 59 4.52 -4.38 9.64
N GLY A 60 4.38 -3.16 9.13
CA GLY A 60 3.74 -2.88 7.85
C GLY A 60 2.23 -2.68 7.96
N THR A 61 1.65 -2.80 9.16
CA THR A 61 0.25 -2.41 9.40
C THR A 61 0.14 -0.90 9.65
N ARG A 62 -1.07 -0.34 9.52
CA ARG A 62 -1.33 1.08 9.77
C ARG A 62 -0.90 1.55 11.16
N SER A 63 -1.10 0.71 12.18
CA SER A 63 -0.71 1.01 13.57
C SER A 63 0.78 0.74 13.87
N ASN A 64 1.48 0.06 12.96
CA ASN A 64 2.92 -0.22 13.05
C ASN A 64 3.55 -0.17 11.65
N PRO A 65 3.61 1.03 11.01
CA PRO A 65 4.13 1.17 9.66
C PRO A 65 5.63 0.88 9.59
N VAL A 66 6.10 0.47 8.42
CA VAL A 66 7.53 0.27 8.16
C VAL A 66 8.27 1.58 8.35
N PRO A 67 9.30 1.66 9.22
CA PRO A 67 10.04 2.88 9.45
C PRO A 67 10.77 3.38 8.20
N LEU A 68 11.00 4.69 8.13
CA LEU A 68 11.83 5.31 7.08
C LEU A 68 13.19 4.61 6.97
N LYS A 69 13.66 4.39 5.74
CA LYS A 69 14.92 3.70 5.39
C LYS A 69 14.97 2.21 5.79
N LYS A 70 13.85 1.65 6.21
CA LYS A 70 13.75 0.20 6.41
C LYS A 70 13.06 -0.44 5.21
N THR A 71 13.58 -1.60 4.82
CA THR A 71 13.03 -2.39 3.73
C THR A 71 11.96 -3.36 4.26
N VAL A 72 10.87 -3.47 3.53
CA VAL A 72 9.86 -4.51 3.72
C VAL A 72 9.80 -5.36 2.47
N THR A 73 9.72 -6.68 2.63
CA THR A 73 9.40 -7.59 1.52
C THR A 73 7.88 -7.76 1.46
N VAL A 74 7.33 -7.48 0.29
CA VAL A 74 5.92 -7.62 -0.03
C VAL A 74 5.71 -8.91 -0.80
N ASP A 75 4.71 -9.69 -0.40
CA ASP A 75 4.21 -10.85 -1.14
C ASP A 75 2.99 -10.39 -1.96
N ASP A 76 3.01 -10.59 -3.28
CA ASP A 76 1.91 -10.21 -4.19
C ASP A 76 1.75 -11.25 -5.31
N GLU A 77 0.90 -10.98 -6.29
CA GLU A 77 0.64 -11.89 -7.40
C GLU A 77 0.63 -11.15 -8.75
N LEU A 78 1.15 -11.80 -9.79
CA LEU A 78 0.95 -11.42 -11.18
C LEU A 78 -0.12 -12.30 -11.81
N TYR A 79 -0.77 -11.79 -12.82
CA TYR A 79 -1.76 -12.53 -13.62
C TYR A 79 -1.37 -12.47 -15.09
N ASN A 80 -1.49 -13.61 -15.80
CA ASN A 80 -1.39 -13.63 -17.26
C ASN A 80 -2.77 -13.35 -17.90
N ASP A 81 -2.80 -13.28 -19.22
CA ASP A 81 -4.02 -13.01 -20.00
C ASP A 81 -5.08 -14.12 -19.85
N GLU A 82 -4.69 -15.31 -19.41
CA GLU A 82 -5.59 -16.46 -19.17
C GLU A 82 -6.14 -16.46 -17.73
N GLY A 83 -5.69 -15.51 -16.88
CA GLY A 83 -6.13 -15.38 -15.50
C GLY A 83 -5.41 -16.33 -14.52
N GLU A 84 -4.30 -16.94 -14.94
CA GLU A 84 -3.45 -17.73 -14.06
C GLU A 84 -2.62 -16.81 -13.18
N SER A 85 -2.54 -17.12 -11.87
CA SER A 85 -1.77 -16.33 -10.90
C SER A 85 -0.37 -16.89 -10.67
N PHE A 86 0.57 -15.98 -10.50
CA PHE A 86 1.99 -16.26 -10.27
C PHE A 86 2.45 -15.47 -9.04
N PRO A 87 2.75 -16.13 -7.91
CA PRO A 87 3.24 -15.44 -6.73
C PRO A 87 4.58 -14.76 -6.99
N ILE A 88 4.69 -13.54 -6.48
CA ILE A 88 5.90 -12.72 -6.57
C ILE A 88 6.29 -12.17 -5.20
N LYS A 89 7.55 -11.71 -5.10
CA LYS A 89 8.02 -10.88 -4.00
C LYS A 89 8.85 -9.73 -4.52
N PHE A 90 8.72 -8.60 -3.84
CA PHE A 90 9.56 -7.45 -4.06
C PHE A 90 9.82 -6.72 -2.74
N ASP A 91 10.95 -6.04 -2.69
CA ASP A 91 11.36 -5.22 -1.56
C ASP A 91 10.97 -3.77 -1.82
N LEU A 92 10.34 -3.11 -0.83
CA LEU A 92 10.01 -1.68 -0.82
C LEU A 92 10.76 -0.96 0.28
N THR A 93 11.25 0.25 -0.04
CA THR A 93 11.94 1.13 0.92
C THR A 93 11.63 2.58 0.62
N VAL A 94 11.10 3.34 1.58
CA VAL A 94 11.08 4.80 1.49
C VAL A 94 12.45 5.30 1.95
N LEU A 95 13.22 5.89 1.03
CA LEU A 95 14.59 6.34 1.27
C LEU A 95 14.65 7.73 1.90
N GLU A 96 13.77 8.63 1.46
CA GLU A 96 13.76 10.04 1.84
C GLU A 96 12.33 10.58 1.77
N VAL A 97 12.01 11.48 2.67
CA VAL A 97 10.75 12.24 2.65
C VAL A 97 11.09 13.72 2.70
N THR A 98 10.53 14.49 1.77
CA THR A 98 10.57 15.96 1.75
C THR A 98 9.16 16.48 1.87
N ARG A 99 8.94 17.57 2.63
CA ARG A 99 7.60 18.12 2.88
C ARG A 99 7.58 19.64 2.72
N GLY A 100 6.35 20.17 2.55
CA GLY A 100 6.08 21.60 2.55
C GLY A 100 6.73 22.33 1.39
N GLU A 101 7.30 23.49 1.69
CA GLU A 101 7.93 24.35 0.67
C GLU A 101 9.12 23.67 -0.02
N ASP A 102 9.94 22.92 0.72
CA ASP A 102 11.08 22.21 0.14
C ASP A 102 10.62 21.13 -0.86
N ALA A 103 9.51 20.44 -0.59
CA ALA A 103 8.92 19.49 -1.52
C ALA A 103 8.39 20.20 -2.76
N TYR A 104 7.71 21.34 -2.60
CA TYR A 104 7.22 22.14 -3.73
C TYR A 104 8.37 22.63 -4.60
N GLN A 105 9.42 23.20 -4.03
CA GLN A 105 10.57 23.69 -4.80
C GLN A 105 11.25 22.54 -5.56
N LYS A 106 11.36 21.35 -4.94
CA LYS A 106 11.88 20.17 -5.59
C LYS A 106 10.99 19.72 -6.75
N LEU A 107 9.67 19.65 -6.56
CA LEU A 107 8.69 19.38 -7.62
C LEU A 107 8.77 20.40 -8.75
N LYS A 108 8.85 21.69 -8.42
CA LYS A 108 8.99 22.78 -9.40
C LYS A 108 10.25 22.64 -10.24
N SER A 109 11.35 22.15 -9.65
CA SER A 109 12.60 21.88 -10.38
C SER A 109 12.49 20.67 -11.32
N MET A 110 11.64 19.70 -11.01
CA MET A 110 11.38 18.52 -11.85
C MET A 110 10.46 18.87 -13.02
N ASN A 111 9.42 19.66 -12.75
CA ASN A 111 8.48 20.14 -13.77
C ASN A 111 7.97 21.55 -13.41
N GLU A 112 8.23 22.52 -14.28
CA GLU A 112 7.84 23.92 -14.09
C GLU A 112 6.32 24.14 -14.01
N PHE A 113 5.51 23.20 -14.47
CA PHE A 113 4.04 23.25 -14.40
C PHE A 113 3.49 22.74 -13.07
N ASN A 114 4.31 22.20 -12.17
CA ASN A 114 3.86 21.89 -10.82
C ASN A 114 3.44 23.17 -10.09
N GLU A 115 2.23 23.14 -9.51
CA GLU A 115 1.64 24.28 -8.82
C GLU A 115 1.86 24.20 -7.30
N PRO A 116 1.78 25.35 -6.58
CA PRO A 116 1.82 25.34 -5.12
C PRO A 116 0.68 24.51 -4.52
N ALA A 117 0.91 23.98 -3.32
CA ALA A 117 -0.15 23.28 -2.59
C ALA A 117 -1.31 24.25 -2.26
N PRO A 118 -2.58 23.79 -2.32
CA PRO A 118 -3.73 24.57 -1.90
C PRO A 118 -3.68 24.97 -0.42
N ASP A 119 -4.47 25.96 -0.04
CA ASP A 119 -4.58 26.38 1.37
C ASP A 119 -4.95 25.23 2.29
N GLY A 120 -4.22 25.10 3.39
CA GLY A 120 -4.40 24.03 4.37
C GLY A 120 -3.65 22.74 4.05
N TYR A 121 -3.05 22.62 2.86
CA TYR A 121 -2.28 21.47 2.42
C TYR A 121 -0.80 21.80 2.23
N GLU A 122 0.02 20.78 2.17
CA GLU A 122 1.43 20.85 1.80
C GLU A 122 1.79 19.68 0.89
N TRP A 123 2.79 19.89 0.03
CA TRP A 123 3.38 18.80 -0.75
C TRP A 123 4.18 17.88 0.16
N LEU A 124 4.03 16.58 -0.10
CA LEU A 124 4.87 15.53 0.41
C LEU A 124 5.46 14.77 -0.77
N LEU A 125 6.77 14.55 -0.72
CA LEU A 125 7.52 13.88 -1.76
C LEU A 125 8.32 12.74 -1.12
N ALA A 126 8.00 11.50 -1.48
CA ALA A 126 8.65 10.30 -0.99
C ALA A 126 9.56 9.71 -2.08
N LYS A 127 10.89 9.70 -1.84
CA LYS A 127 11.83 8.95 -2.67
C LYS A 127 11.73 7.48 -2.28
N THR A 128 11.26 6.65 -3.19
CA THR A 128 10.95 5.24 -2.94
C THR A 128 11.80 4.36 -3.84
N LYS A 129 12.27 3.23 -3.28
CA LYS A 129 13.00 2.19 -3.98
C LYS A 129 12.19 0.91 -4.01
N VAL A 130 12.19 0.24 -5.16
CA VAL A 130 11.63 -1.10 -5.35
C VAL A 130 12.69 -2.02 -5.93
N LYS A 131 12.72 -3.28 -5.45
CA LYS A 131 13.54 -4.35 -6.00
C LYS A 131 12.70 -5.59 -6.20
N PHE A 132 12.55 -6.05 -7.44
CA PHE A 132 11.82 -7.27 -7.75
C PHE A 132 12.70 -8.48 -7.46
N THR A 133 12.37 -9.26 -6.42
CA THR A 133 13.26 -10.27 -5.84
C THR A 133 12.92 -11.70 -6.21
N GLU A 134 11.63 -12.04 -6.26
CA GLU A 134 11.18 -13.40 -6.56
C GLU A 134 9.95 -13.39 -7.48
N SER A 135 9.91 -14.35 -8.40
CA SER A 135 8.74 -14.63 -9.25
C SER A 135 8.67 -16.11 -9.56
N ALA A 136 7.46 -16.65 -9.61
CA ALA A 136 7.21 -18.02 -10.08
C ALA A 136 7.41 -18.17 -11.59
N THR A 137 7.43 -17.06 -12.35
CA THR A 137 7.71 -17.01 -13.80
C THR A 137 8.74 -15.93 -14.11
N LYS A 138 9.49 -16.13 -15.21
CA LYS A 138 10.43 -15.12 -15.74
C LYS A 138 9.87 -14.39 -16.96
N ASP A 139 8.72 -14.82 -17.45
CA ASP A 139 8.17 -14.38 -18.73
C ASP A 139 7.17 -13.21 -18.56
N LEU A 140 6.70 -12.97 -17.33
CA LEU A 140 5.82 -11.87 -16.99
C LEU A 140 6.60 -10.72 -16.34
N SER A 141 6.28 -9.51 -16.76
CA SER A 141 6.74 -8.29 -16.11
C SER A 141 5.86 -7.95 -14.91
N PHE A 142 6.47 -7.33 -13.90
CA PHE A 142 5.79 -6.70 -12.79
C PHE A 142 5.69 -5.21 -13.05
N TYR A 143 4.48 -4.67 -13.13
CA TYR A 143 4.26 -3.23 -13.23
C TYR A 143 3.92 -2.65 -11.87
N ILE A 144 4.67 -1.63 -11.44
CA ILE A 144 4.44 -0.90 -10.20
C ILE A 144 4.47 0.59 -10.47
N ASP A 145 3.48 1.30 -9.97
CA ASP A 145 3.25 2.71 -10.27
C ASP A 145 2.84 3.49 -9.02
N GLY A 146 3.46 4.67 -8.84
CA GLY A 146 3.23 5.51 -7.67
C GLY A 146 1.81 6.08 -7.54
N ILE A 147 1.08 6.14 -8.65
CA ILE A 147 -0.30 6.65 -8.67
C ILE A 147 -1.30 5.51 -8.52
N MET A 148 -1.02 4.36 -9.16
CA MET A 148 -1.96 3.25 -9.23
C MET A 148 -1.92 2.32 -8.02
N ASN A 149 -0.74 2.15 -7.42
CA ASN A 149 -0.54 1.17 -6.35
C ASN A 149 -0.35 1.83 -4.97
N PHE A 150 -0.20 3.15 -4.92
CA PHE A 150 0.10 3.84 -3.67
C PHE A 150 -0.89 4.96 -3.37
N GLU A 151 -1.15 5.12 -2.08
CA GLU A 151 -1.95 6.23 -1.55
C GLU A 151 -1.27 6.82 -0.32
N MET A 152 -1.38 8.13 -0.19
CA MET A 152 -1.04 8.80 1.07
C MET A 152 -2.25 8.77 1.99
N VAL A 153 -2.04 8.32 3.22
CA VAL A 153 -3.09 8.21 4.24
C VAL A 153 -2.69 8.93 5.51
N SER A 154 -3.66 9.52 6.19
CA SER A 154 -3.45 10.15 7.49
C SER A 154 -3.22 9.10 8.59
N GLU A 155 -2.70 9.52 9.74
CA GLU A 155 -2.57 8.66 10.92
C GLU A 155 -3.93 8.08 11.38
N ASN A 156 -5.03 8.79 11.09
CA ASN A 156 -6.39 8.33 11.39
C ASN A 156 -6.97 7.37 10.33
N GLY A 157 -6.28 7.21 9.19
CA GLY A 157 -6.68 6.33 8.10
C GLY A 157 -7.51 7.01 7.01
N ASP A 158 -7.66 8.35 7.06
CA ASP A 158 -8.28 9.10 5.97
C ASP A 158 -7.33 9.08 4.77
N ILE A 159 -7.86 8.74 3.60
CA ILE A 159 -7.11 8.78 2.34
C ILE A 159 -7.06 10.25 1.88
N TYR A 160 -5.87 10.73 1.57
CA TYR A 160 -5.72 12.03 0.93
C TYR A 160 -6.09 11.93 -0.54
N SER A 161 -6.93 12.86 -1.00
CA SER A 161 -7.40 12.89 -2.39
C SER A 161 -6.23 12.91 -3.38
N GLY A 162 -6.31 12.07 -4.40
CA GLY A 162 -5.38 12.04 -5.54
C GLY A 162 -5.75 13.03 -6.65
N ASP A 163 -6.66 13.98 -6.43
CA ASP A 163 -7.16 14.89 -7.46
C ASP A 163 -6.08 15.85 -7.98
N ILE A 164 -5.04 16.10 -7.16
CA ILE A 164 -3.89 16.92 -7.54
C ILE A 164 -2.63 16.11 -7.27
N LEU A 165 -1.94 15.76 -8.34
CA LEU A 165 -0.69 15.03 -8.32
C LEU A 165 0.44 15.93 -8.83
N GLY A 166 1.61 15.84 -8.20
CA GLY A 166 2.82 16.49 -8.69
C GLY A 166 3.53 15.59 -9.70
N THR A 167 3.93 16.16 -10.84
CA THR A 167 4.80 15.49 -11.81
C THR A 167 6.21 15.38 -11.25
N THR A 168 6.74 14.17 -11.20
CA THR A 168 8.07 13.87 -10.64
C THR A 168 9.05 13.38 -11.70
N ASP A 169 10.35 13.58 -11.47
CA ASP A 169 11.44 13.07 -12.29
C ASP A 169 12.62 12.62 -11.40
N PRO A 170 12.99 11.32 -11.40
CA PRO A 170 12.29 10.22 -12.04
C PRO A 170 10.95 9.90 -11.35
N GLU A 171 9.93 9.65 -12.15
CA GLU A 171 8.65 9.15 -11.68
C GLU A 171 8.79 7.72 -11.13
N PHE A 172 8.02 7.38 -10.11
CA PHE A 172 7.95 6.00 -9.62
C PHE A 172 6.90 5.22 -10.44
N SER A 173 7.29 4.83 -11.66
CA SER A 173 6.45 4.07 -12.59
C SER A 173 7.35 3.15 -13.42
N TYR A 174 7.23 1.82 -13.20
CA TYR A 174 8.19 0.86 -13.75
C TYR A 174 7.54 -0.44 -14.18
N GLU A 175 7.89 -0.87 -15.39
CA GLU A 175 7.80 -2.27 -15.80
C GLU A 175 9.12 -2.97 -15.44
N MET A 176 9.03 -4.05 -14.66
CA MET A 176 10.19 -4.71 -14.06
C MET A 176 10.18 -6.21 -14.32
N TYR A 177 11.35 -6.76 -14.57
CA TYR A 177 11.60 -8.20 -14.53
C TYR A 177 12.37 -8.56 -13.28
N ILE A 178 12.30 -9.84 -12.88
CA ILE A 178 13.01 -10.35 -11.69
C ILE A 178 14.48 -9.92 -11.68
N GLY A 179 14.95 -9.40 -10.56
CA GLY A 179 16.30 -8.87 -10.35
C GLY A 179 16.43 -7.36 -10.61
N ASN A 180 15.47 -6.69 -11.25
CA ASN A 180 15.50 -5.25 -11.43
C ASN A 180 15.34 -4.51 -10.09
N GLU A 181 16.08 -3.39 -9.96
CA GLU A 181 15.98 -2.42 -8.87
C GLU A 181 15.78 -1.03 -9.47
N LYS A 182 14.83 -0.25 -8.95
CA LYS A 182 14.48 1.09 -9.43
C LYS A 182 14.22 2.03 -8.24
N GLU A 183 14.46 3.32 -8.48
CA GLU A 183 14.17 4.40 -7.53
C GLU A 183 13.43 5.54 -8.25
N GLY A 184 12.43 6.10 -7.61
CA GLY A 184 11.67 7.24 -8.12
C GLY A 184 10.94 7.98 -7.01
N TYR A 185 10.20 9.00 -7.39
CA TYR A 185 9.45 9.82 -6.46
C TYR A 185 7.95 9.57 -6.58
N ILE A 186 7.30 9.47 -5.41
CA ILE A 186 5.86 9.48 -5.26
C ILE A 186 5.50 10.80 -4.60
N SER A 187 4.64 11.59 -5.22
CA SER A 187 4.18 12.88 -4.71
C SER A 187 2.73 12.83 -4.26
N GLY A 188 2.36 13.69 -3.33
CA GLY A 188 0.96 13.86 -2.95
C GLY A 188 0.78 15.07 -2.05
N LEU A 189 -0.48 15.51 -1.93
CA LEU A 189 -0.89 16.54 -1.00
C LEU A 189 -1.32 15.91 0.32
N VAL A 190 -0.84 16.46 1.41
CA VAL A 190 -1.26 16.10 2.77
C VAL A 190 -1.65 17.36 3.53
N LYS A 191 -2.49 17.27 4.55
CA LYS A 191 -2.81 18.43 5.37
C LYS A 191 -1.57 18.89 6.15
N LYS A 192 -1.40 20.21 6.25
CA LYS A 192 -0.26 20.82 6.93
C LYS A 192 -0.11 20.32 8.36
N GLY A 193 1.08 19.78 8.65
CA GLY A 193 1.44 19.31 10.00
C GLY A 193 0.81 18.00 10.40
N GLU A 194 -0.03 17.37 9.61
CA GLU A 194 -0.53 16.04 9.89
C GLU A 194 0.52 14.99 9.55
N LYS A 195 0.55 13.92 10.34
CA LYS A 195 1.35 12.75 10.04
C LYS A 195 0.71 11.95 8.91
N ALA A 196 1.55 11.46 8.01
CA ALA A 196 1.12 10.67 6.87
C ALA A 196 1.90 9.36 6.77
N GLN A 197 1.29 8.39 6.12
CA GLN A 197 1.86 7.11 5.75
C GLN A 197 1.66 6.90 4.25
N LEU A 198 2.55 6.16 3.62
CA LEU A 198 2.37 5.66 2.27
C LEU A 198 1.79 4.26 2.36
N ARG A 199 0.61 4.05 1.81
CA ARG A 199 -0.04 2.75 1.69
C ARG A 199 0.24 2.16 0.32
N TYR A 200 0.83 0.98 0.26
CA TYR A 200 0.82 0.13 -0.91
C TYR A 200 -0.38 -0.81 -0.82
N GLU A 201 -1.14 -0.93 -1.90
CA GLU A 201 -2.26 -1.86 -2.01
C GLU A 201 -1.85 -3.06 -2.87
N GLU A 202 -1.88 -4.25 -2.27
CA GLU A 202 -1.60 -5.51 -2.96
C GLU A 202 -2.77 -5.89 -3.88
N MET A 203 -2.48 -6.61 -4.95
CA MET A 203 -3.48 -7.02 -5.96
C MET A 203 -4.69 -7.76 -5.35
N LEU A 204 -4.49 -8.54 -4.30
CA LEU A 204 -5.55 -9.30 -3.62
C LEU A 204 -6.12 -8.60 -2.39
N GLY A 205 -5.90 -7.28 -2.24
CA GLY A 205 -6.49 -6.46 -1.18
C GLY A 205 -5.76 -6.48 0.16
N GLY A 206 -4.51 -6.94 0.22
CA GLY A 206 -3.60 -6.68 1.31
C GLY A 206 -3.09 -5.23 1.27
N ASN A 207 -2.54 -4.76 2.40
CA ASN A 207 -1.98 -3.41 2.47
C ASN A 207 -0.67 -3.42 3.25
N VAL A 208 0.31 -2.67 2.75
CA VAL A 208 1.56 -2.39 3.44
C VAL A 208 1.68 -0.88 3.68
N PHE A 209 1.88 -0.50 4.94
CA PHE A 209 2.03 0.89 5.34
C PHE A 209 3.49 1.22 5.63
N LEU A 210 3.99 2.29 5.03
CA LEU A 210 5.34 2.81 5.21
C LEU A 210 5.25 4.21 5.84
N ASN A 211 6.10 4.46 6.83
CA ASN A 211 6.13 5.73 7.54
C ASN A 211 6.73 6.84 6.67
N LEU A 212 6.09 8.02 6.67
CA LEU A 212 6.53 9.23 5.98
C LEU A 212 6.97 10.35 6.96
N GLN A 213 7.40 9.95 8.17
CA GLN A 213 7.88 10.89 9.20
C GLN A 213 9.38 10.71 9.43
#